data_84153bca4c10aa9a61e4b9be9503d47e
#
_entry.id   84153bca4c10aa9a61e4b9be9503d47e
#
_cell.length_a   1.000
_cell.length_b   1.000
_cell.length_c   1.000
_cell.angle_alpha   90.00
_cell.angle_beta   90.00
_cell.angle_gamma   90.00
#
_symmetry.space_group_name_H-M   'P 1'
#
loop_
_entity.id
_entity.type
_entity.pdbx_description
1 polymer ?
#
loop_
_entity_poly.entity_id
_entity_poly.type
_entity_poly.pdbx_seq_one_letter_code
_entity_poly.pdbx_strand_id
1 'polypeptide(L)'
;MTILQIITPEKASGRTADLYQEIEGAFGRVPAVVQVYGSSPALLAQQWEGIQYYRHHPRLGAALLATIRMLISQANHCDYCVGFNEAMLINHLGQSPEAVAATKRDPGSAPLSERDRAMLLLVLKAVQTPALLTREDVETVLTHGWTESDVLDAVVHGARNQMADVIINAFKVERDF
;
A
#
# COMPACT_ATOMS: atom_id res chain seq x y z
N MET A 1 14.45 -0.70 17.63
CA MET A 1 15.58 -1.29 16.88
C MET A 1 15.08 -2.46 16.06
N THR A 2 15.28 -2.41 14.76
CA THR A 2 14.85 -3.47 13.82
C THR A 2 15.50 -4.81 14.18
N ILE A 3 14.71 -5.89 14.20
CA ILE A 3 15.18 -7.24 14.63
C ILE A 3 16.09 -7.88 13.57
N LEU A 4 15.77 -7.69 12.28
CA LEU A 4 16.62 -8.18 11.19
C LEU A 4 17.81 -7.24 10.94
N GLN A 5 18.90 -7.81 10.47
CA GLN A 5 20.00 -7.02 9.94
C GLN A 5 19.57 -6.43 8.58
N ILE A 6 19.33 -5.13 8.56
CA ILE A 6 18.97 -4.41 7.34
C ILE A 6 20.21 -4.20 6.47
N ILE A 7 20.10 -4.50 5.19
CA ILE A 7 21.13 -4.17 4.20
C ILE A 7 20.83 -2.77 3.69
N THR A 8 21.65 -1.80 4.10
CA THR A 8 21.52 -0.42 3.62
C THR A 8 22.06 -0.29 2.18
N PRO A 9 21.68 0.76 1.44
CA PRO A 9 22.18 0.98 0.08
C PRO A 9 23.71 0.92 -0.03
N GLU A 10 24.43 1.48 0.94
CA GLU A 10 25.90 1.52 0.96
C GLU A 10 26.56 0.14 1.16
N LYS A 11 25.81 -0.81 1.70
CA LYS A 11 26.26 -2.18 1.97
C LYS A 11 25.71 -3.19 0.95
N ALA A 12 24.82 -2.73 0.07
CA ALA A 12 24.23 -3.60 -0.94
C ALA A 12 25.26 -4.01 -1.99
N SER A 13 25.14 -5.23 -2.50
CA SER A 13 25.98 -5.73 -3.58
C SER A 13 25.18 -6.62 -4.53
N GLY A 14 25.69 -6.83 -5.74
CA GLY A 14 25.06 -7.66 -6.76
C GLY A 14 23.62 -7.21 -7.04
N ARG A 15 22.70 -8.17 -7.23
CA ARG A 15 21.29 -7.87 -7.60
C ARG A 15 20.56 -6.96 -6.61
N THR A 16 20.89 -7.01 -5.31
CA THR A 16 20.30 -6.08 -4.32
C THR A 16 20.70 -4.65 -4.62
N ALA A 17 21.98 -4.40 -4.95
CA ALA A 17 22.45 -3.06 -5.31
C ALA A 17 21.77 -2.56 -6.60
N ASP A 18 21.64 -3.41 -7.63
CA ASP A 18 20.98 -3.06 -8.88
C ASP A 18 19.52 -2.64 -8.64
N LEU A 19 18.78 -3.43 -7.86
CA LEU A 19 17.39 -3.13 -7.50
C LEU A 19 17.27 -1.85 -6.66
N TYR A 20 18.21 -1.60 -5.76
CA TYR A 20 18.21 -0.38 -4.97
C TYR A 20 18.46 0.87 -5.81
N GLN A 21 19.28 0.80 -6.85
CA GLN A 21 19.46 1.90 -7.80
C GLN A 21 18.16 2.21 -8.55
N GLU A 22 17.43 1.19 -9.01
CA GLU A 22 16.12 1.37 -9.65
C GLU A 22 15.11 2.03 -8.69
N ILE A 23 15.06 1.55 -7.44
CA ILE A 23 14.15 2.05 -6.40
C ILE A 23 14.49 3.49 -6.03
N GLU A 24 15.77 3.79 -5.86
CA GLU A 24 16.26 5.14 -5.57
C GLU A 24 15.92 6.11 -6.71
N GLY A 25 16.13 5.68 -7.96
CA GLY A 25 15.73 6.47 -9.14
C GLY A 25 14.23 6.79 -9.18
N ALA A 26 13.38 5.91 -8.62
CA ALA A 26 11.94 6.07 -8.62
C ALA A 26 11.40 6.87 -7.42
N PHE A 27 12.05 6.81 -6.25
CA PHE A 27 11.60 7.41 -4.99
C PHE A 27 12.53 8.47 -4.42
N GLY A 28 13.69 8.68 -5.03
CA GLY A 28 14.75 9.58 -4.52
C GLY A 28 15.52 8.98 -3.33
N ARG A 29 15.15 7.80 -2.86
CA ARG A 29 15.80 7.03 -1.79
C ARG A 29 15.31 5.59 -1.79
N VAL A 30 15.98 4.71 -1.04
CA VAL A 30 15.47 3.36 -0.75
C VAL A 30 14.78 3.39 0.61
N PRO A 31 13.43 3.30 0.69
CA PRO A 31 12.71 3.33 1.97
C PRO A 31 13.04 2.13 2.87
N ALA A 32 13.02 2.32 4.20
CA ALA A 32 13.32 1.25 5.16
C ALA A 32 12.43 0.01 4.98
N VAL A 33 11.16 0.20 4.63
CA VAL A 33 10.23 -0.88 4.31
C VAL A 33 10.70 -1.75 3.13
N VAL A 34 11.49 -1.20 2.22
CA VAL A 34 12.07 -1.95 1.09
C VAL A 34 13.38 -2.58 1.49
N GLN A 35 14.20 -1.90 2.30
CA GLN A 35 15.48 -2.40 2.76
C GLN A 35 15.36 -3.69 3.59
N VAL A 36 14.20 -3.93 4.23
CA VAL A 36 13.95 -5.19 4.97
C VAL A 36 14.05 -6.44 4.08
N TYR A 37 13.79 -6.28 2.78
CA TYR A 37 13.92 -7.36 1.79
C TYR A 37 15.34 -7.52 1.23
N GLY A 38 16.27 -6.64 1.58
CA GLY A 38 17.62 -6.59 0.99
C GLY A 38 18.44 -7.88 1.14
N SER A 39 18.18 -8.66 2.20
CA SER A 39 18.81 -9.97 2.41
C SER A 39 18.27 -11.07 1.50
N SER A 40 17.16 -10.84 0.79
CA SER A 40 16.54 -11.78 -0.13
C SER A 40 16.29 -11.11 -1.49
N PRO A 41 17.28 -11.07 -2.39
CA PRO A 41 17.17 -10.38 -3.67
C PRO A 41 15.98 -10.84 -4.53
N ALA A 42 15.59 -12.10 -4.42
CA ALA A 42 14.45 -12.65 -5.14
C ALA A 42 13.12 -12.08 -4.61
N LEU A 43 12.95 -11.99 -3.30
CA LEU A 43 11.76 -11.36 -2.70
C LEU A 43 11.75 -9.84 -2.93
N LEU A 44 12.90 -9.19 -2.88
CA LEU A 44 13.05 -7.78 -3.20
C LEU A 44 12.58 -7.48 -4.64
N ALA A 45 12.99 -8.33 -5.60
CA ALA A 45 12.57 -8.19 -6.99
C ALA A 45 11.04 -8.31 -7.14
N GLN A 46 10.43 -9.35 -6.54
CA GLN A 46 8.97 -9.54 -6.56
C GLN A 46 8.22 -8.36 -5.91
N GLN A 47 8.77 -7.84 -4.81
CA GLN A 47 8.18 -6.68 -4.15
C GLN A 47 8.27 -5.43 -5.03
N TRP A 48 9.41 -5.22 -5.67
CA TRP A 48 9.63 -4.10 -6.59
C TRP A 48 8.73 -4.17 -7.82
N GLU A 49 8.63 -5.32 -8.47
CA GLU A 49 7.70 -5.55 -9.58
C GLU A 49 6.26 -5.21 -9.20
N GLY A 50 5.81 -5.67 -8.02
CA GLY A 50 4.48 -5.34 -7.51
C GLY A 50 4.28 -3.85 -7.26
N ILE A 51 5.28 -3.15 -6.72
CA ILE A 51 5.22 -1.69 -6.54
C ILE A 51 5.11 -1.00 -7.90
N GLN A 52 5.93 -1.40 -8.87
CA GLN A 52 5.90 -0.83 -10.22
C GLN A 52 4.57 -1.08 -10.93
N TYR A 53 4.00 -2.29 -10.79
CA TYR A 53 2.69 -2.61 -11.34
C TYR A 53 1.62 -1.61 -10.88
N TYR A 54 1.51 -1.37 -9.57
CA TYR A 54 0.50 -0.45 -9.04
C TYR A 54 0.82 1.02 -9.28
N ARG A 55 2.09 1.40 -9.34
CA ARG A 55 2.47 2.79 -9.71
C ARG A 55 2.02 3.18 -11.11
N HIS A 56 1.98 2.23 -12.03
CA HIS A 56 1.62 2.46 -13.44
C HIS A 56 0.25 1.88 -13.79
N HIS A 57 -0.55 1.51 -12.78
CA HIS A 57 -1.85 0.92 -13.04
C HIS A 57 -2.77 1.94 -13.73
N PRO A 58 -3.37 1.58 -14.89
CA PRO A 58 -4.08 2.55 -15.73
C PRO A 58 -5.39 3.06 -15.12
N ARG A 59 -5.95 2.35 -14.16
CA ARG A 59 -7.29 2.61 -13.64
C ARG A 59 -7.35 2.86 -12.13
N LEU A 60 -6.49 2.20 -11.34
CA LEU A 60 -6.40 2.40 -9.89
C LEU A 60 -5.52 3.61 -9.59
N GLY A 61 -6.14 4.74 -9.29
CA GLY A 61 -5.44 6.00 -9.03
C GLY A 61 -4.66 6.01 -7.71
N ALA A 62 -3.60 6.82 -7.64
CA ALA A 62 -2.71 6.91 -6.48
C ALA A 62 -3.44 7.25 -5.18
N ALA A 63 -4.47 8.12 -5.23
CA ALA A 63 -5.25 8.49 -4.05
C ALA A 63 -6.05 7.29 -3.49
N LEU A 64 -6.70 6.51 -4.37
CA LEU A 64 -7.40 5.29 -3.97
C LEU A 64 -6.42 4.28 -3.36
N LEU A 65 -5.30 4.01 -4.03
CA LEU A 65 -4.30 3.04 -3.57
C LEU A 65 -3.68 3.44 -2.22
N ALA A 66 -3.35 4.72 -2.02
CA ALA A 66 -2.82 5.21 -0.75
C ALA A 66 -3.86 5.14 0.38
N THR A 67 -5.12 5.45 0.09
CA THR A 67 -6.23 5.37 1.07
C THR A 67 -6.48 3.92 1.49
N ILE A 68 -6.49 2.96 0.54
CA ILE A 68 -6.59 1.52 0.82
C ILE A 68 -5.49 1.10 1.80
N ARG A 69 -4.22 1.41 1.47
CA ARG A 69 -3.08 1.05 2.32
C ARG A 69 -3.19 1.65 3.72
N MET A 70 -3.52 2.94 3.83
CA MET A 70 -3.65 3.63 5.11
C MET A 70 -4.67 2.94 6.02
N LEU A 71 -5.86 2.64 5.51
CA LEU A 71 -6.95 2.09 6.30
C LEU A 71 -6.73 0.62 6.67
N ILE A 72 -6.14 -0.18 5.79
CA ILE A 72 -5.74 -1.55 6.11
C ILE A 72 -4.65 -1.54 7.19
N SER A 73 -3.65 -0.69 7.05
CA SER A 73 -2.57 -0.56 8.03
C SER A 73 -3.06 -0.06 9.38
N GLN A 74 -4.08 0.81 9.40
CA GLN A 74 -4.72 1.24 10.64
C GLN A 74 -5.40 0.05 11.35
N ALA A 75 -6.12 -0.79 10.63
CA ALA A 75 -6.75 -2.00 11.19
C ALA A 75 -5.71 -3.02 11.69
N ASN A 76 -4.54 -3.08 11.06
CA ASN A 76 -3.43 -3.96 11.42
C ASN A 76 -2.45 -3.34 12.45
N HIS A 77 -2.74 -2.14 12.96
CA HIS A 77 -1.88 -1.42 13.91
C HIS A 77 -0.44 -1.24 13.41
N CYS A 78 -0.25 -0.97 12.11
CA CYS A 78 1.05 -0.65 11.52
C CYS A 78 1.26 0.86 11.45
N ASP A 79 1.76 1.46 12.54
CA ASP A 79 1.96 2.91 12.62
C ASP A 79 2.93 3.46 11.56
N TYR A 80 3.95 2.67 11.15
CA TYR A 80 4.83 3.01 10.05
C TYR A 80 4.03 3.21 8.76
N CYS A 81 3.23 2.21 8.39
CA CYS A 81 2.47 2.22 7.15
C CYS A 81 1.36 3.28 7.14
N VAL A 82 0.70 3.49 8.28
CA VAL A 82 -0.29 4.57 8.43
C VAL A 82 0.38 5.91 8.15
N GLY A 83 1.46 6.25 8.89
CA GLY A 83 2.14 7.54 8.74
C GLY A 83 2.72 7.77 7.34
N PHE A 84 3.27 6.73 6.70
CA PHE A 84 3.77 6.82 5.33
C PHE A 84 2.66 7.17 4.32
N ASN A 85 1.51 6.52 4.42
CA ASN A 85 0.39 6.78 3.51
C ASN A 85 -0.32 8.10 3.83
N GLU A 86 -0.41 8.52 5.09
CA GLU A 86 -0.87 9.87 5.47
C GLU A 86 0.02 10.94 4.84
N ALA A 87 1.34 10.81 4.98
CA ALA A 87 2.28 11.75 4.38
C ALA A 87 2.14 11.80 2.85
N MET A 88 1.91 10.65 2.20
CA MET A 88 1.66 10.60 0.75
C MET A 88 0.37 11.32 0.38
N LEU A 89 -0.74 11.06 1.07
CA LEU A 89 -2.03 11.70 0.80
C LEU A 89 -1.97 13.22 0.99
N ILE A 90 -1.29 13.69 2.03
CA ILE A 90 -1.20 15.11 2.36
C ILE A 90 -0.17 15.82 1.46
N ASN A 91 1.08 15.35 1.44
CA ASN A 91 2.21 16.08 0.87
C ASN A 91 2.32 15.93 -0.66
N HIS A 92 1.83 14.81 -1.21
CA HIS A 92 1.96 14.53 -2.64
C HIS A 92 0.63 14.51 -3.39
N LEU A 93 -0.49 14.21 -2.71
CA LEU A 93 -1.80 14.09 -3.34
C LEU A 93 -2.76 15.22 -2.92
N GLY A 94 -2.27 16.20 -2.13
CA GLY A 94 -2.96 17.46 -1.83
C GLY A 94 -4.21 17.33 -0.95
N GLN A 95 -4.38 16.23 -0.22
CA GLN A 95 -5.47 16.09 0.74
C GLN A 95 -5.17 16.89 2.01
N SER A 96 -6.21 17.51 2.62
CA SER A 96 -6.00 18.18 3.89
C SER A 96 -5.82 17.19 5.05
N PRO A 97 -5.08 17.55 6.11
CA PRO A 97 -4.96 16.71 7.31
C PRO A 97 -6.31 16.35 7.93
N GLU A 98 -7.27 17.28 7.88
CA GLU A 98 -8.63 17.08 8.41
C GLU A 98 -9.39 16.04 7.59
N ALA A 99 -9.26 16.07 6.26
CA ALA A 99 -9.88 15.08 5.37
C ALA A 99 -9.30 13.67 5.58
N VAL A 100 -7.97 13.56 5.73
CA VAL A 100 -7.31 12.29 6.06
C VAL A 100 -7.76 11.78 7.43
N ALA A 101 -7.84 12.65 8.44
CA ALA A 101 -8.34 12.27 9.77
C ALA A 101 -9.84 11.87 9.74
N ALA A 102 -10.67 12.51 8.92
CA ALA A 102 -12.06 12.11 8.72
C ALA A 102 -12.15 10.72 8.08
N THR A 103 -11.38 10.47 7.01
CA THR A 103 -11.30 9.17 6.33
C THR A 103 -10.91 8.04 7.29
N LYS A 104 -10.00 8.27 8.22
CA LYS A 104 -9.59 7.29 9.23
C LYS A 104 -10.70 6.93 10.21
N ARG A 105 -11.63 7.86 10.49
CA ARG A 105 -12.80 7.62 11.35
C ARG A 105 -13.95 6.97 10.58
N ASP A 106 -14.14 7.39 9.35
CA ASP A 106 -15.19 6.89 8.45
C ASP A 106 -14.64 6.79 7.02
N PRO A 107 -14.34 5.58 6.54
CA PRO A 107 -13.87 5.36 5.17
C PRO A 107 -14.81 5.91 4.09
N GLY A 108 -16.14 5.97 4.39
CA GLY A 108 -17.14 6.55 3.50
C GLY A 108 -16.97 8.04 3.25
N SER A 109 -16.26 8.76 4.15
CA SER A 109 -15.96 10.18 4.03
C SER A 109 -14.71 10.50 3.20
N ALA A 110 -14.01 9.49 2.68
CA ALA A 110 -12.79 9.68 1.89
C ALA A 110 -13.04 10.63 0.72
N PRO A 111 -12.15 11.64 0.48
CA PRO A 111 -12.29 12.61 -0.61
C PRO A 111 -11.90 11.97 -1.96
N LEU A 112 -12.62 10.91 -2.30
CA LEU A 112 -12.51 10.14 -3.54
C LEU A 112 -13.78 10.30 -4.37
N SER A 113 -13.71 10.00 -5.66
CA SER A 113 -14.90 9.87 -6.49
C SER A 113 -15.84 8.80 -5.92
N GLU A 114 -17.12 8.86 -6.24
CA GLU A 114 -18.08 7.81 -5.85
C GLU A 114 -17.65 6.43 -6.34
N ARG A 115 -17.15 6.38 -7.57
CA ARG A 115 -16.57 5.20 -8.19
C ARG A 115 -15.42 4.60 -7.35
N ASP A 116 -14.45 5.43 -6.97
CA ASP A 116 -13.27 4.98 -6.22
C ASP A 116 -13.63 4.64 -4.77
N ARG A 117 -14.61 5.34 -4.19
CA ARG A 117 -15.10 5.05 -2.85
C ARG A 117 -15.81 3.70 -2.78
N ALA A 118 -16.59 3.34 -3.80
CA ALA A 118 -17.20 2.02 -3.89
C ALA A 118 -16.12 0.90 -3.91
N MET A 119 -15.05 1.07 -4.68
CA MET A 119 -13.91 0.16 -4.70
C MET A 119 -13.19 0.11 -3.36
N LEU A 120 -12.94 1.26 -2.72
CA LEU A 120 -12.32 1.32 -1.39
C LEU A 120 -13.08 0.46 -0.38
N LEU A 121 -14.40 0.65 -0.27
CA LEU A 121 -15.23 -0.07 0.71
C LEU A 121 -15.26 -1.57 0.43
N LEU A 122 -15.31 -1.99 -0.84
CA LEU A 122 -15.21 -3.39 -1.22
C LEU A 122 -13.87 -4.00 -0.81
N VAL A 123 -12.76 -3.31 -1.09
CA VAL A 123 -11.41 -3.81 -0.73
C VAL A 123 -11.25 -3.94 0.78
N LEU A 124 -11.72 -2.97 1.56
CA LEU A 124 -11.68 -3.06 3.03
C LEU A 124 -12.47 -4.27 3.53
N LYS A 125 -13.67 -4.50 3.00
CA LYS A 125 -14.48 -5.70 3.33
C LYS A 125 -13.77 -6.99 2.93
N ALA A 126 -13.22 -7.04 1.71
CA ALA A 126 -12.53 -8.22 1.18
C ALA A 126 -11.29 -8.61 1.99
N VAL A 127 -10.52 -7.63 2.48
CA VAL A 127 -9.28 -7.88 3.22
C VAL A 127 -9.53 -8.12 4.71
N GLN A 128 -10.45 -7.37 5.33
CA GLN A 128 -10.68 -7.43 6.77
C GLN A 128 -11.68 -8.53 7.16
N THR A 129 -12.66 -8.81 6.32
CA THR A 129 -13.73 -9.79 6.57
C THR A 129 -14.04 -10.63 5.32
N PRO A 130 -13.04 -11.35 4.75
CA PRO A 130 -13.17 -12.00 3.44
C PRO A 130 -14.35 -12.99 3.35
N ALA A 131 -14.67 -13.65 4.45
CA ALA A 131 -15.80 -14.58 4.50
C ALA A 131 -17.19 -13.92 4.34
N LEU A 132 -17.25 -12.59 4.49
CA LEU A 132 -18.49 -11.81 4.35
C LEU A 132 -18.64 -11.17 2.97
N LEU A 133 -17.63 -11.30 2.09
CA LEU A 133 -17.72 -10.77 0.73
C LEU A 133 -18.74 -11.57 -0.09
N THR A 134 -19.62 -10.86 -0.78
CA THR A 134 -20.69 -11.47 -1.58
C THR A 134 -20.56 -11.10 -3.06
N ARG A 135 -21.27 -11.81 -3.91
CA ARG A 135 -21.37 -11.45 -5.34
C ARG A 135 -22.01 -10.07 -5.53
N GLU A 136 -23.01 -9.73 -4.72
CA GLU A 136 -23.69 -8.42 -4.75
C GLU A 136 -22.73 -7.26 -4.46
N ASP A 137 -21.78 -7.44 -3.53
CA ASP A 137 -20.75 -6.43 -3.26
C ASP A 137 -19.92 -6.14 -4.53
N VAL A 138 -19.53 -7.18 -5.24
CA VAL A 138 -18.77 -7.05 -6.49
C VAL A 138 -19.63 -6.39 -7.57
N GLU A 139 -20.86 -6.84 -7.77
CA GLU A 139 -21.79 -6.27 -8.75
C GLU A 139 -22.03 -4.77 -8.51
N THR A 140 -22.16 -4.35 -7.26
CA THR A 140 -22.26 -2.94 -6.90
C THR A 140 -21.08 -2.13 -7.45
N VAL A 141 -19.87 -2.62 -7.26
CA VAL A 141 -18.64 -1.95 -7.75
C VAL A 141 -18.60 -1.95 -9.29
N LEU A 142 -19.03 -3.03 -9.93
CA LEU A 142 -19.10 -3.08 -11.41
C LEU A 142 -20.08 -2.04 -11.98
N THR A 143 -21.20 -1.71 -11.29
CA THR A 143 -22.11 -0.64 -11.73
C THR A 143 -21.46 0.74 -11.77
N HIS A 144 -20.37 0.95 -11.01
CA HIS A 144 -19.56 2.18 -11.04
C HIS A 144 -18.49 2.17 -12.16
N GLY A 145 -18.53 1.21 -13.09
CA GLY A 145 -17.65 1.13 -14.26
C GLY A 145 -16.29 0.49 -13.99
N TRP A 146 -16.12 -0.21 -12.89
CA TRP A 146 -14.98 -1.10 -12.66
C TRP A 146 -15.19 -2.43 -13.37
N THR A 147 -14.10 -3.15 -13.64
CA THR A 147 -14.12 -4.52 -14.17
C THR A 147 -13.77 -5.53 -13.08
N GLU A 148 -14.06 -6.81 -13.30
CA GLU A 148 -13.64 -7.88 -12.37
C GLU A 148 -12.11 -7.95 -12.23
N SER A 149 -11.36 -7.62 -13.30
CA SER A 149 -9.91 -7.50 -13.24
C SER A 149 -9.47 -6.38 -12.30
N ASP A 150 -10.10 -5.18 -12.40
CA ASP A 150 -9.79 -4.06 -11.49
C ASP A 150 -10.09 -4.42 -10.03
N VAL A 151 -11.20 -5.16 -9.80
CA VAL A 151 -11.57 -5.64 -8.45
C VAL A 151 -10.50 -6.59 -7.91
N LEU A 152 -10.06 -7.56 -8.72
CA LEU A 152 -9.00 -8.49 -8.33
C LEU A 152 -7.70 -7.73 -8.01
N ASP A 153 -7.29 -6.81 -8.87
CA ASP A 153 -6.08 -6.00 -8.69
C ASP A 153 -6.15 -5.17 -7.39
N ALA A 154 -7.28 -4.52 -7.13
CA ALA A 154 -7.48 -3.71 -5.94
C ALA A 154 -7.46 -4.57 -4.65
N VAL A 155 -8.10 -5.73 -4.65
CA VAL A 155 -8.09 -6.66 -3.50
C VAL A 155 -6.68 -7.22 -3.28
N VAL A 156 -5.97 -7.62 -4.34
CA VAL A 156 -4.57 -8.07 -4.24
C VAL A 156 -3.68 -6.95 -3.69
N HIS A 157 -3.89 -5.69 -4.11
CA HIS A 157 -3.16 -4.54 -3.55
C HIS A 157 -3.35 -4.42 -2.04
N GLY A 158 -4.58 -4.51 -1.57
CA GLY A 158 -4.91 -4.49 -0.15
C GLY A 158 -4.29 -5.65 0.63
N ALA A 159 -4.38 -6.88 0.10
CA ALA A 159 -3.80 -8.06 0.73
C ALA A 159 -2.25 -7.99 0.78
N ARG A 160 -1.60 -7.48 -0.27
CA ARG A 160 -0.15 -7.23 -0.26
C ARG A 160 0.25 -6.19 0.79
N ASN A 161 -0.57 -5.17 1.02
CA ASN A 161 -0.32 -4.22 2.09
C ASN A 161 -0.44 -4.88 3.48
N GLN A 162 -1.43 -5.74 3.69
CA GLN A 162 -1.55 -6.51 4.93
C GLN A 162 -0.30 -7.39 5.18
N MET A 163 0.22 -8.04 4.14
CA MET A 163 1.49 -8.77 4.22
C MET A 163 2.65 -7.85 4.64
N ALA A 164 2.73 -6.64 4.07
CA ALA A 164 3.77 -5.66 4.44
C ALA A 164 3.63 -5.22 5.91
N ASP A 165 2.40 -4.97 6.40
CA ASP A 165 2.13 -4.61 7.79
C ASP A 165 2.62 -5.70 8.76
N VAL A 166 2.38 -6.98 8.43
CA VAL A 166 2.88 -8.12 9.22
C VAL A 166 4.40 -8.11 9.29
N ILE A 167 5.09 -7.92 8.15
CA ILE A 167 6.55 -7.92 8.08
C ILE A 167 7.13 -6.74 8.87
N ILE A 168 6.58 -5.54 8.69
CA ILE A 168 7.06 -4.32 9.36
C ILE A 168 6.88 -4.43 10.87
N ASN A 169 5.72 -4.88 11.33
CA ASN A 169 5.42 -5.05 12.74
C ASN A 169 6.26 -6.18 13.38
N ALA A 170 6.36 -7.33 12.71
CA ALA A 170 7.12 -8.48 13.19
C ALA A 170 8.61 -8.15 13.36
N PHE A 171 9.20 -7.43 12.40
CA PHE A 171 10.62 -7.09 12.41
C PHE A 171 10.93 -5.72 13.00
N LYS A 172 9.90 -5.00 13.49
CA LYS A 172 10.02 -3.68 14.13
C LYS A 172 10.80 -2.70 13.26
N VAL A 173 10.40 -2.59 11.99
CA VAL A 173 11.05 -1.66 11.05
C VAL A 173 10.86 -0.22 11.54
N GLU A 174 11.95 0.51 11.73
CA GLU A 174 11.93 1.88 12.23
C GLU A 174 11.51 2.87 11.14
N ARG A 175 10.87 3.96 11.55
CA ARG A 175 10.48 5.04 10.64
C ARG A 175 11.72 5.75 10.11
N ASP A 176 11.65 6.14 8.83
CA ASP A 176 12.70 6.83 8.09
C ASP A 176 12.19 8.08 7.35
N PHE A 177 11.02 8.61 7.79
CA PHE A 177 10.36 9.82 7.23
C PHE A 177 9.77 10.67 8.35
#